data_ac4c6871e6391fc1a055d1a31e2d7218
#
_entry.id   ac4c6871e6391fc1a055d1a31e2d7218
#
_cell.length_a   1.000
_cell.length_b   1.000
_cell.length_c   1.000
_cell.angle_alpha   90.00
_cell.angle_beta   90.00
_cell.angle_gamma   90.00
#
_symmetry.space_group_name_H-M   'P 1'
#
loop_
_entity.id
_entity.type
_entity.pdbx_description
1 polymer ?
#
loop_
_entity_poly.entity_id
_entity_poly.type
_entity_poly.pdbx_seq_one_letter_code
_entity_poly.pdbx_strand_id
1 'polypeptide(L)'
;MRYSKTKRMLTELRNKREEIGMRKMMMWVLAFAVLLPSIAAGRDIGSGRNAIEVASTSVVVPSVANVTGLTGSVFRSRISLFNPTAFTYPIRATFHDIAGNMSNVNITMAAGQMRVYDNFLGDVFSTTGAGSVRFESRQIAGGSPNFQFVINAEVWTVVSSGRYGTSVATLIGGASTSESYSAGIRVDSDFRSNVGCFNDSASSNTVVADVFDASNNLVTTVTLAVPPNAWLQAAVPATLSAGYVRFRPSQPAYCFAVVVDNTTNDGHFIPATEFTP
;
A
#
# COMPACT_ATOMS: atom_id res chain seq x y z
N MET A 1 2.29 43.32 -38.64
CA MET A 1 3.35 42.57 -37.92
C MET A 1 3.10 42.36 -36.40
N ARG A 2 2.21 43.10 -35.73
CA ARG A 2 1.89 42.93 -34.29
C ARG A 2 0.93 41.75 -33.96
N TYR A 3 0.06 41.38 -34.88
CA TYR A 3 -0.98 40.35 -34.65
C TYR A 3 -0.42 38.90 -34.53
N SER A 4 0.72 38.62 -35.17
CA SER A 4 1.37 37.29 -35.18
C SER A 4 2.03 36.97 -33.81
N LYS A 5 2.62 37.97 -33.13
CA LYS A 5 3.28 37.78 -31.85
C LYS A 5 2.30 37.43 -30.72
N THR A 6 1.13 38.08 -30.70
CA THR A 6 0.10 37.85 -29.67
C THR A 6 -0.49 36.43 -29.75
N LYS A 7 -0.72 35.93 -30.98
CA LYS A 7 -1.25 34.59 -31.21
C LYS A 7 -0.27 33.51 -30.76
N ARG A 8 1.03 33.72 -30.97
CA ARG A 8 2.09 32.80 -30.57
C ARG A 8 2.23 32.75 -29.01
N MET A 9 2.15 33.91 -28.37
CA MET A 9 2.21 34.02 -26.92
C MET A 9 1.02 33.35 -26.20
N LEU A 10 -0.20 33.48 -26.78
CA LEU A 10 -1.39 32.83 -26.24
C LEU A 10 -1.34 31.30 -26.41
N THR A 11 -0.74 30.80 -27.47
CA THR A 11 -0.56 29.35 -27.69
C THR A 11 0.48 28.78 -26.68
N GLU A 12 1.58 29.50 -26.45
CA GLU A 12 2.57 29.09 -25.47
C GLU A 12 2.02 29.09 -24.02
N LEU A 13 1.21 30.09 -23.67
CA LEU A 13 0.55 30.15 -22.36
C LEU A 13 -0.48 29.05 -22.16
N ARG A 14 -1.20 28.68 -23.22
CA ARG A 14 -2.16 27.57 -23.20
C ARG A 14 -1.46 26.23 -23.02
N ASN A 15 -0.40 25.97 -23.79
CA ASN A 15 0.41 24.75 -23.67
C ASN A 15 1.06 24.62 -22.30
N LYS A 16 1.56 25.75 -21.73
CA LYS A 16 2.13 25.78 -20.38
C LYS A 16 1.07 25.50 -19.29
N ARG A 17 -0.17 25.95 -19.52
CA ARG A 17 -1.30 25.68 -18.61
C ARG A 17 -1.75 24.21 -18.66
N GLU A 18 -1.76 23.60 -19.85
CA GLU A 18 -2.07 22.18 -20.03
C GLU A 18 -0.97 21.28 -19.45
N GLU A 19 0.31 21.67 -19.59
CA GLU A 19 1.46 20.96 -18.99
C GLU A 19 1.44 21.04 -17.45
N ILE A 20 1.08 22.18 -16.88
CA ILE A 20 0.90 22.36 -15.43
C ILE A 20 -0.34 21.59 -14.93
N GLY A 21 -1.40 21.54 -15.73
CA GLY A 21 -2.61 20.75 -15.43
C GLY A 21 -2.33 19.25 -15.41
N MET A 22 -1.63 18.72 -16.43
CA MET A 22 -1.21 17.31 -16.48
C MET A 22 -0.22 16.96 -15.37
N ARG A 23 0.74 17.83 -15.06
CA ARG A 23 1.65 17.61 -13.92
C ARG A 23 0.92 17.60 -12.58
N LYS A 24 -0.10 18.44 -12.40
CA LYS A 24 -0.95 18.41 -11.19
C LYS A 24 -1.82 17.16 -11.10
N MET A 25 -2.36 16.67 -12.20
CA MET A 25 -3.17 15.45 -12.23
C MET A 25 -2.34 14.18 -12.02
N MET A 26 -1.09 14.13 -12.52
CA MET A 26 -0.14 13.05 -12.24
C MET A 26 0.47 13.12 -10.82
N MET A 27 0.43 14.29 -10.17
CA MET A 27 0.99 14.51 -8.83
C MET A 27 0.18 13.89 -7.70
N TRP A 28 -1.06 13.44 -7.94
CA TRP A 28 -1.94 12.85 -6.91
C TRP A 28 -1.72 11.35 -6.69
N VAL A 29 -0.90 10.68 -7.50
CA VAL A 29 -0.71 9.23 -7.43
C VAL A 29 0.52 8.81 -6.61
N LEU A 30 1.47 9.72 -6.30
CA LEU A 30 2.75 9.37 -5.65
C LEU A 30 3.24 10.48 -4.70
N ALA A 31 2.51 10.75 -3.61
CA ALA A 31 3.00 11.63 -2.56
C ALA A 31 3.78 10.86 -1.49
N PHE A 32 5.03 10.54 -1.78
CA PHE A 32 6.07 10.31 -0.79
C PHE A 32 7.14 11.37 -0.97
N ALA A 33 7.13 12.41 -0.16
CA ALA A 33 8.12 13.48 -0.20
C ALA A 33 9.07 13.40 0.99
N VAL A 34 10.34 13.57 0.70
CA VAL A 34 11.49 13.52 1.61
C VAL A 34 11.92 14.92 2.07
N LEU A 35 12.33 15.06 3.32
CA LEU A 35 13.31 16.10 3.75
C LEU A 35 14.11 15.64 4.99
N LEU A 36 15.35 16.05 5.06
CA LEU A 36 16.57 15.58 5.75
C LEU A 36 16.70 15.92 7.25
N PRO A 37 17.82 15.56 7.90
CA PRO A 37 17.81 14.72 9.10
C PRO A 37 18.14 15.47 10.41
N SER A 38 17.72 14.93 11.52
CA SER A 38 18.38 15.16 12.81
C SER A 38 18.40 13.87 13.62
N ILE A 39 19.55 13.62 14.21
CA ILE A 39 19.90 12.49 15.04
C ILE A 39 19.02 12.51 16.30
N ALA A 40 18.18 11.52 16.49
CA ALA A 40 17.54 11.24 17.78
C ALA A 40 17.67 9.77 18.10
N ALA A 41 18.18 9.51 19.30
CA ALA A 41 18.35 8.19 19.88
C ALA A 41 17.06 7.38 19.86
N GLY A 42 17.18 6.11 19.49
CA GLY A 42 16.06 5.17 19.45
C GLY A 42 15.29 5.15 20.76
N ARG A 43 14.02 5.50 20.71
CA ARG A 43 13.04 5.11 21.70
C ARG A 43 12.43 3.81 21.20
N ASP A 44 12.71 2.76 21.92
CA ASP A 44 12.00 1.50 21.84
C ASP A 44 10.51 1.77 22.14
N ILE A 45 9.72 1.93 21.10
CA ILE A 45 8.26 2.02 21.21
C ILE A 45 7.80 0.59 21.44
N GLY A 46 7.40 0.35 22.66
CA GLY A 46 7.02 -0.93 23.23
C GLY A 46 6.29 -1.83 22.24
N SER A 47 6.73 -3.06 22.18
CA SER A 47 6.19 -4.18 21.41
C SER A 47 4.67 -4.24 21.54
N GLY A 48 3.98 -3.58 20.60
CA GLY A 48 2.62 -3.95 20.29
C GLY A 48 2.67 -5.45 20.01
N ARG A 49 1.86 -6.23 20.71
CA ARG A 49 1.76 -7.68 20.50
C ARG A 49 1.61 -7.89 19.00
N ASN A 50 2.64 -8.45 18.38
CA ASN A 50 2.56 -8.87 17.00
C ASN A 50 1.28 -9.68 16.88
N ALA A 51 0.39 -9.26 15.98
CA ALA A 51 -0.68 -10.15 15.56
C ALA A 51 0.01 -11.47 15.23
N ILE A 52 -0.40 -12.56 15.89
CA ILE A 52 0.18 -13.87 15.63
C ILE A 52 -0.05 -14.11 14.15
N GLU A 53 1.01 -14.05 13.34
CA GLU A 53 0.92 -14.41 11.94
C GLU A 53 0.55 -15.88 11.86
N VAL A 54 -0.71 -16.15 11.57
CA VAL A 54 -1.22 -17.52 11.45
C VAL A 54 -0.84 -18.00 10.06
N ALA A 55 -0.19 -19.16 9.99
CA ALA A 55 0.03 -19.84 8.71
C ALA A 55 -1.31 -20.05 7.97
N SER A 56 -1.38 -19.68 6.70
CA SER A 56 -2.60 -19.69 5.91
C SER A 56 -2.37 -20.31 4.53
N THR A 57 -3.45 -20.68 3.87
CA THR A 57 -3.47 -21.14 2.48
C THR A 57 -3.68 -20.00 1.49
N SER A 58 -4.12 -18.85 1.96
CA SER A 58 -4.28 -17.62 1.18
C SER A 58 -3.98 -16.41 2.06
N VAL A 59 -3.12 -15.53 1.57
CA VAL A 59 -2.68 -14.31 2.27
C VAL A 59 -2.62 -13.17 1.28
N VAL A 60 -3.10 -11.99 1.68
CA VAL A 60 -2.96 -10.76 0.92
C VAL A 60 -1.94 -9.85 1.60
N VAL A 61 -0.95 -9.39 0.83
CA VAL A 61 -0.10 -8.25 1.18
C VAL A 61 -0.72 -7.02 0.52
N PRO A 62 -1.41 -6.16 1.28
CA PRO A 62 -2.27 -5.13 0.72
C PRO A 62 -1.51 -3.96 0.11
N SER A 63 -0.21 -3.84 0.36
CA SER A 63 0.62 -2.78 -0.23
C SER A 63 2.02 -3.30 -0.54
N VAL A 64 2.41 -3.24 -1.81
CA VAL A 64 3.76 -3.54 -2.30
C VAL A 64 4.23 -2.45 -3.25
N ALA A 65 5.55 -2.25 -3.35
CA ALA A 65 6.14 -1.22 -4.18
C ALA A 65 7.47 -1.66 -4.81
N ASN A 66 7.72 -1.20 -6.04
CA ASN A 66 9.00 -1.09 -6.70
C ASN A 66 8.95 0.19 -7.54
N VAL A 67 9.07 1.36 -6.89
CA VAL A 67 8.78 2.65 -7.50
C VAL A 67 9.75 3.71 -7.01
N THR A 68 10.10 4.65 -7.90
CA THR A 68 10.84 5.85 -7.53
C THR A 68 9.87 6.94 -7.08
N GLY A 69 10.02 7.44 -5.87
CA GLY A 69 9.26 8.55 -5.33
C GLY A 69 9.66 9.90 -5.94
N LEU A 70 8.87 10.94 -5.65
CA LEU A 70 9.02 12.28 -6.22
C LEU A 70 10.40 12.92 -5.96
N THR A 71 11.08 12.55 -4.88
CA THR A 71 12.39 13.08 -4.46
C THR A 71 13.57 12.18 -4.83
N GLY A 72 13.34 11.18 -5.70
CA GLY A 72 14.36 10.21 -6.09
C GLY A 72 14.53 9.02 -5.13
N SER A 73 13.82 9.00 -4.00
CA SER A 73 13.80 7.83 -3.11
C SER A 73 13.19 6.63 -3.82
N VAL A 74 13.84 5.46 -3.73
CA VAL A 74 13.35 4.23 -4.34
C VAL A 74 12.70 3.37 -3.27
N PHE A 75 11.40 3.14 -3.40
CA PHE A 75 10.64 2.25 -2.53
C PHE A 75 10.61 0.85 -3.11
N ARG A 76 10.85 -0.15 -2.27
CA ARG A 76 10.82 -1.58 -2.61
C ARG A 76 10.08 -2.37 -1.56
N SER A 77 9.52 -3.50 -1.96
CA SER A 77 8.93 -4.44 -1.02
C SER A 77 9.85 -5.63 -0.80
N ARG A 78 10.17 -5.87 0.46
CA ARG A 78 10.79 -7.10 0.91
C ARG A 78 9.71 -8.08 1.32
N ILE A 79 9.76 -9.30 0.77
CA ILE A 79 8.87 -10.40 1.13
C ILE A 79 9.72 -11.57 1.62
N SER A 80 9.44 -12.03 2.83
CA SER A 80 9.95 -13.27 3.39
C SER A 80 8.86 -14.31 3.33
N LEU A 81 9.13 -15.45 2.67
CA LEU A 81 8.19 -16.54 2.44
C LEU A 81 8.76 -17.81 3.05
N PHE A 82 8.00 -18.48 3.92
CA PHE A 82 8.42 -19.70 4.59
C PHE A 82 7.41 -20.83 4.43
N ASN A 83 7.89 -22.00 4.03
CA ASN A 83 7.13 -23.25 3.99
C ASN A 83 7.43 -24.06 5.27
N PRO A 84 6.55 -24.08 6.27
CA PRO A 84 6.76 -24.82 7.51
C PRO A 84 6.50 -26.32 7.38
N THR A 85 6.04 -26.81 6.22
CA THR A 85 5.62 -28.20 6.04
C THR A 85 6.77 -29.12 5.61
N ALA A 86 6.55 -30.42 5.68
CA ALA A 86 7.46 -31.46 5.18
C ALA A 86 7.34 -31.73 3.66
N PHE A 87 6.53 -30.92 2.94
CA PHE A 87 6.24 -31.13 1.53
C PHE A 87 6.78 -29.99 0.67
N THR A 88 7.14 -30.31 -0.58
CA THR A 88 7.42 -29.30 -1.61
C THR A 88 6.14 -28.98 -2.36
N TYR A 89 5.76 -27.67 -2.45
CA TYR A 89 4.58 -27.23 -3.19
C TYR A 89 4.76 -25.83 -3.79
N PRO A 90 3.98 -25.52 -4.85
CA PRO A 90 3.96 -24.18 -5.41
C PRO A 90 3.03 -23.26 -4.62
N ILE A 91 3.49 -22.03 -4.40
CA ILE A 91 2.70 -20.88 -3.96
C ILE A 91 2.51 -19.99 -5.17
N ARG A 92 1.29 -19.71 -5.54
CA ARG A 92 0.96 -18.73 -6.57
C ARG A 92 0.97 -17.35 -5.96
N ALA A 93 1.80 -16.45 -6.49
CA ALA A 93 1.74 -15.03 -6.24
C ALA A 93 0.99 -14.35 -7.39
N THR A 94 -0.02 -13.56 -7.08
CA THR A 94 -0.78 -12.73 -8.02
C THR A 94 -0.57 -11.28 -7.66
N PHE A 95 0.12 -10.52 -8.51
CA PHE A 95 0.26 -9.08 -8.38
C PHE A 95 -0.93 -8.38 -9.03
N HIS A 96 -1.49 -7.40 -8.35
CA HIS A 96 -2.58 -6.53 -8.78
C HIS A 96 -2.09 -5.09 -8.78
N ASP A 97 -2.06 -4.43 -9.94
CA ASP A 97 -1.62 -3.06 -10.06
C ASP A 97 -2.76 -2.04 -9.81
N ILE A 98 -2.43 -0.76 -9.96
CA ILE A 98 -3.37 0.35 -9.77
C ILE A 98 -4.49 0.40 -10.82
N ALA A 99 -4.29 -0.22 -11.99
CA ALA A 99 -5.26 -0.28 -13.07
C ALA A 99 -6.13 -1.54 -13.04
N GLY A 100 -5.82 -2.50 -12.12
CA GLY A 100 -6.49 -3.79 -12.03
C GLY A 100 -5.90 -4.86 -12.95
N ASN A 101 -4.74 -4.61 -13.57
CA ASN A 101 -4.05 -5.66 -14.30
C ASN A 101 -3.46 -6.67 -13.32
N MET A 102 -3.50 -7.96 -13.71
CA MET A 102 -3.03 -9.06 -12.89
C MET A 102 -1.88 -9.80 -13.57
N SER A 103 -0.83 -10.08 -12.80
CA SER A 103 0.28 -10.93 -13.21
C SER A 103 0.45 -12.06 -12.21
N ASN A 104 0.76 -13.27 -12.69
CA ASN A 104 0.86 -14.47 -11.86
C ASN A 104 2.22 -15.13 -12.00
N VAL A 105 2.81 -15.54 -10.87
CA VAL A 105 4.02 -16.34 -10.82
C VAL A 105 3.83 -17.47 -9.81
N ASN A 106 4.30 -18.68 -10.14
CA ASN A 106 4.35 -19.79 -9.19
C ASN A 106 5.75 -19.89 -8.58
N ILE A 107 5.82 -19.83 -7.25
CA ILE A 107 7.04 -19.96 -6.46
C ILE A 107 7.05 -21.33 -5.83
N THR A 108 7.88 -22.24 -6.32
CA THR A 108 8.02 -23.57 -5.71
C THR A 108 8.86 -23.46 -4.44
N MET A 109 8.31 -23.87 -3.30
CA MET A 109 8.93 -23.88 -1.99
C MET A 109 9.21 -25.32 -1.55
N ALA A 110 10.48 -25.66 -1.34
CA ALA A 110 10.83 -26.95 -0.76
C ALA A 110 10.38 -27.06 0.72
N ALA A 111 10.32 -28.27 1.24
CA ALA A 111 10.03 -28.54 2.66
C ALA A 111 10.97 -27.76 3.57
N GLY A 112 10.46 -27.03 4.56
CA GLY A 112 11.23 -26.21 5.49
C GLY A 112 11.99 -25.06 4.87
N GLN A 113 11.74 -24.71 3.62
CA GLN A 113 12.44 -23.64 2.92
C GLN A 113 11.92 -22.27 3.31
N MET A 114 12.85 -21.34 3.53
CA MET A 114 12.58 -19.89 3.57
C MET A 114 13.24 -19.23 2.37
N ARG A 115 12.51 -18.28 1.75
CA ARG A 115 13.04 -17.37 0.72
C ARG A 115 12.79 -15.92 1.13
N VAL A 116 13.76 -15.06 0.79
CA VAL A 116 13.68 -13.63 0.99
C VAL A 116 13.94 -12.93 -0.33
N TYR A 117 13.05 -12.03 -0.70
CA TYR A 117 13.16 -11.17 -1.87
C TYR A 117 13.23 -9.74 -1.38
N ASP A 118 14.32 -9.02 -1.61
CA ASP A 118 14.49 -7.63 -1.18
C ASP A 118 13.78 -6.62 -2.10
N ASN A 119 13.50 -7.02 -3.34
CA ASN A 119 12.70 -6.26 -4.30
C ASN A 119 11.68 -7.20 -4.98
N PHE A 120 10.68 -7.62 -4.26
CA PHE A 120 9.77 -8.68 -4.69
C PHE A 120 9.15 -8.44 -6.09
N LEU A 121 8.70 -7.21 -6.39
CA LEU A 121 8.13 -6.91 -7.70
C LEU A 121 9.16 -6.99 -8.82
N GLY A 122 10.38 -6.52 -8.59
CA GLY A 122 11.48 -6.62 -9.55
C GLY A 122 11.97 -8.07 -9.73
N ASP A 123 12.20 -8.78 -8.62
CA ASP A 123 12.83 -10.10 -8.61
C ASP A 123 11.87 -11.20 -9.11
N VAL A 124 10.57 -11.08 -8.86
CA VAL A 124 9.58 -12.14 -9.15
C VAL A 124 8.75 -11.81 -10.38
N PHE A 125 8.32 -10.55 -10.53
CA PHE A 125 7.45 -10.15 -11.64
C PHE A 125 8.17 -9.36 -12.74
N SER A 126 9.44 -9.00 -12.55
CA SER A 126 10.21 -8.15 -13.45
C SER A 126 9.49 -6.84 -13.79
N THR A 127 8.81 -6.25 -12.80
CA THR A 127 7.97 -5.07 -12.97
C THR A 127 8.30 -3.96 -12.00
N THR A 128 7.86 -2.76 -12.34
CA THR A 128 7.86 -1.56 -11.48
C THR A 128 6.43 -1.15 -11.18
N GLY A 129 6.24 -0.29 -10.16
CA GLY A 129 4.95 0.24 -9.76
C GLY A 129 4.61 -0.05 -8.31
N ALA A 130 3.33 0.09 -7.97
CA ALA A 130 2.76 -0.22 -6.67
C ALA A 130 1.44 -0.98 -6.85
N GLY A 131 1.04 -1.72 -5.82
CA GLY A 131 -0.17 -2.52 -5.86
C GLY A 131 -0.30 -3.42 -4.64
N SER A 132 -1.01 -4.53 -4.80
CA SER A 132 -1.13 -5.58 -3.80
C SER A 132 -0.68 -6.94 -4.36
N VAL A 133 -0.34 -7.88 -3.49
CA VAL A 133 -0.03 -9.26 -3.89
C VAL A 133 -0.86 -10.23 -3.08
N ARG A 134 -1.57 -11.12 -3.78
CA ARG A 134 -2.21 -12.28 -3.20
C ARG A 134 -1.30 -13.49 -3.35
N PHE A 135 -1.12 -14.23 -2.28
CA PHE A 135 -0.41 -15.51 -2.25
C PHE A 135 -1.40 -16.63 -1.95
N GLU A 136 -1.34 -17.71 -2.73
CA GLU A 136 -2.21 -18.86 -2.57
C GLU A 136 -1.42 -20.15 -2.71
N SER A 137 -1.56 -21.09 -1.77
CA SER A 137 -1.03 -22.43 -1.97
C SER A 137 -1.83 -23.14 -3.06
N ARG A 138 -1.12 -23.76 -4.01
CA ARG A 138 -1.75 -24.51 -5.10
C ARG A 138 -1.79 -25.99 -4.77
N GLN A 139 -2.95 -26.58 -4.97
CA GLN A 139 -3.10 -28.04 -4.89
C GLN A 139 -2.19 -28.72 -5.93
N ILE A 140 -1.41 -29.69 -5.48
CA ILE A 140 -0.70 -30.61 -6.38
C ILE A 140 -1.71 -31.67 -6.82
N ALA A 141 -1.66 -32.07 -8.09
CA ALA A 141 -2.52 -33.17 -8.61
C ALA A 141 -2.41 -34.40 -7.71
N GLY A 142 -3.52 -34.87 -7.17
CA GLY A 142 -3.56 -36.01 -6.25
C GLY A 142 -4.30 -35.76 -4.93
N GLY A 143 -4.93 -34.59 -4.73
CA GLY A 143 -5.82 -34.35 -3.61
C GLY A 143 -5.16 -34.05 -2.27
N SER A 144 -3.95 -33.53 -2.28
CA SER A 144 -3.26 -33.10 -1.06
C SER A 144 -3.93 -31.88 -0.42
N PRO A 145 -3.87 -31.76 0.92
CA PRO A 145 -4.48 -30.65 1.64
C PRO A 145 -3.88 -29.30 1.21
N ASN A 146 -4.65 -28.24 1.41
CA ASN A 146 -4.17 -26.87 1.27
C ASN A 146 -2.97 -26.66 2.20
N PHE A 147 -1.80 -26.45 1.62
CA PHE A 147 -0.57 -26.24 2.39
C PHE A 147 -0.54 -24.83 2.94
N GLN A 148 -0.29 -24.72 4.22
CA GLN A 148 -0.11 -23.43 4.91
C GLN A 148 1.31 -22.91 4.72
N PHE A 149 1.46 -21.62 4.61
CA PHE A 149 2.73 -20.89 4.54
C PHE A 149 2.71 -19.64 5.41
N VAL A 150 3.87 -19.12 5.70
CA VAL A 150 4.05 -17.87 6.47
C VAL A 150 4.66 -16.82 5.56
N ILE A 151 4.12 -15.61 5.63
CA ILE A 151 4.65 -14.43 4.91
C ILE A 151 4.89 -13.30 5.89
N ASN A 152 6.03 -12.61 5.72
CA ASN A 152 6.27 -11.30 6.30
C ASN A 152 6.57 -10.31 5.15
N ALA A 153 6.02 -9.11 5.22
CA ALA A 153 6.14 -8.07 4.22
C ALA A 153 6.62 -6.76 4.83
N GLU A 154 7.48 -6.06 4.10
CA GLU A 154 8.00 -4.74 4.44
C GLU A 154 8.07 -3.87 3.18
N VAL A 155 7.63 -2.63 3.24
CA VAL A 155 7.95 -1.60 2.24
C VAL A 155 9.07 -0.74 2.80
N TRP A 156 10.17 -0.60 2.07
CA TRP A 156 11.36 0.11 2.52
C TRP A 156 11.96 1.02 1.45
N THR A 157 12.74 1.99 1.90
CA THR A 157 13.56 2.88 1.07
C THR A 157 14.94 3.08 1.67
N VAL A 158 15.91 3.47 0.86
CA VAL A 158 17.25 3.87 1.33
C VAL A 158 17.40 5.36 1.11
N VAL A 159 17.85 6.03 2.14
CA VAL A 159 18.31 7.43 2.10
C VAL A 159 19.74 7.50 2.64
N SER A 160 20.39 8.67 2.53
CA SER A 160 21.80 8.84 2.95
C SER A 160 22.08 8.44 4.41
N SER A 161 21.08 8.56 5.28
CA SER A 161 21.16 8.24 6.72
C SER A 161 20.84 6.78 7.06
N GLY A 162 20.41 5.96 6.09
CA GLY A 162 20.13 4.54 6.31
C GLY A 162 18.94 4.01 5.55
N ARG A 163 18.45 2.84 5.99
CA ARG A 163 17.25 2.18 5.48
C ARG A 163 16.09 2.47 6.42
N TYR A 164 14.98 2.91 5.86
CA TYR A 164 13.72 3.16 6.54
C TYR A 164 12.62 2.35 5.88
N GLY A 165 11.64 1.92 6.66
CA GLY A 165 10.56 1.12 6.12
C GLY A 165 9.49 0.80 7.15
N THR A 166 8.37 0.30 6.66
CA THR A 166 7.25 -0.15 7.47
C THR A 166 6.95 -1.61 7.19
N SER A 167 6.72 -2.37 8.25
CA SER A 167 6.09 -3.68 8.12
C SER A 167 4.67 -3.50 7.59
N VAL A 168 4.32 -4.27 6.58
CA VAL A 168 2.97 -4.30 6.01
C VAL A 168 2.25 -5.52 6.58
N ALA A 169 1.16 -5.29 7.30
CA ALA A 169 0.37 -6.37 7.86
C ALA A 169 -0.16 -7.26 6.74
N THR A 170 0.05 -8.56 6.87
CA THR A 170 -0.53 -9.56 5.97
C THR A 170 -1.95 -9.87 6.39
N LEU A 171 -2.87 -9.91 5.42
CA LEU A 171 -4.29 -10.07 5.68
C LEU A 171 -4.72 -11.49 5.33
N ILE A 172 -5.31 -12.18 6.30
CA ILE A 172 -5.82 -13.53 6.20
C ILE A 172 -7.35 -13.46 6.26
N GLY A 173 -8.01 -14.25 5.43
CA GLY A 173 -9.47 -14.24 5.31
C GLY A 173 -9.94 -13.52 4.07
N GLY A 174 -11.26 -13.36 3.94
CA GLY A 174 -11.89 -12.69 2.80
C GLY A 174 -11.89 -11.18 2.95
N ALA A 175 -11.90 -10.49 1.82
CA ALA A 175 -12.25 -9.06 1.79
C ALA A 175 -13.71 -8.87 2.20
N SER A 176 -14.02 -7.72 2.79
CA SER A 176 -15.35 -7.43 3.33
C SER A 176 -15.98 -6.18 2.72
N THR A 177 -17.31 -6.13 2.76
CA THR A 177 -18.11 -4.92 2.50
C THR A 177 -18.50 -4.21 3.79
N SER A 178 -18.16 -4.77 4.95
CA SER A 178 -18.48 -4.18 6.26
C SER A 178 -17.70 -2.91 6.51
N GLU A 179 -18.23 -2.05 7.38
CA GLU A 179 -17.46 -0.92 7.89
C GLU A 179 -16.22 -1.41 8.62
N SER A 180 -15.10 -0.74 8.38
CA SER A 180 -13.83 -1.05 9.04
C SER A 180 -13.10 0.23 9.44
N TYR A 181 -12.19 0.14 10.40
CA TYR A 181 -11.59 1.29 11.06
C TYR A 181 -10.08 1.16 11.18
N SER A 182 -9.35 2.22 10.87
CA SER A 182 -7.93 2.39 11.18
C SER A 182 -7.76 3.54 12.16
N ALA A 183 -7.26 3.28 13.37
CA ALA A 183 -7.06 4.28 14.40
C ALA A 183 -5.60 4.70 14.50
N GLY A 184 -5.35 5.98 14.88
CA GLY A 184 -4.00 6.50 15.09
C GLY A 184 -3.44 7.25 13.90
N ILE A 185 -4.28 7.76 12.99
CA ILE A 185 -3.83 8.65 11.92
C ILE A 185 -3.47 10.04 12.47
N ARG A 186 -2.52 10.68 11.80
CA ARG A 186 -2.02 12.00 12.11
C ARG A 186 -1.60 12.73 10.85
N VAL A 187 -1.93 14.01 10.74
CA VAL A 187 -1.55 14.88 9.62
C VAL A 187 -1.23 16.27 10.15
N ASP A 188 0.06 16.58 10.21
CA ASP A 188 0.57 17.87 10.68
C ASP A 188 1.94 18.19 10.01
N SER A 189 2.74 19.09 10.58
CA SER A 189 4.09 19.41 10.07
C SER A 189 5.02 18.19 10.07
N ASP A 190 4.86 17.31 11.05
CA ASP A 190 5.78 16.20 11.28
C ASP A 190 5.31 14.90 10.62
N PHE A 191 4.00 14.77 10.38
CA PHE A 191 3.40 13.54 9.86
C PHE A 191 2.41 13.81 8.73
N ARG A 192 2.34 12.87 7.79
CA ARG A 192 1.29 12.76 6.78
C ARG A 192 0.63 11.40 6.88
N SER A 193 -0.66 11.31 6.53
CA SER A 193 -1.37 10.05 6.45
C SER A 193 -1.95 9.82 5.08
N ASN A 194 -1.95 8.56 4.66
CA ASN A 194 -2.64 8.09 3.46
C ASN A 194 -3.68 7.05 3.86
N VAL A 195 -4.74 6.96 3.08
CA VAL A 195 -5.74 5.89 3.13
C VAL A 195 -5.71 5.11 1.84
N GLY A 196 -5.85 3.80 1.93
CA GLY A 196 -5.79 2.94 0.75
C GLY A 196 -6.66 1.70 0.88
N CYS A 197 -7.01 1.11 -0.26
CA CYS A 197 -7.74 -0.15 -0.31
C CYS A 197 -7.29 -0.98 -1.52
N PHE A 198 -7.31 -2.29 -1.34
CA PHE A 198 -7.30 -3.26 -2.42
C PHE A 198 -8.73 -3.76 -2.65
N ASN A 199 -9.25 -3.56 -3.84
CA ASN A 199 -10.54 -4.04 -4.29
C ASN A 199 -10.43 -5.50 -4.73
N ASP A 200 -10.94 -6.41 -3.92
CA ASP A 200 -10.93 -7.85 -4.20
C ASP A 200 -12.18 -8.32 -4.96
N SER A 201 -12.73 -7.44 -5.79
CA SER A 201 -13.93 -7.69 -6.58
C SER A 201 -13.66 -7.50 -8.07
N ALA A 202 -14.36 -8.25 -8.90
CA ALA A 202 -14.40 -8.05 -10.36
C ALA A 202 -15.23 -6.83 -10.81
N SER A 203 -15.83 -6.09 -9.86
CA SER A 203 -16.58 -4.87 -10.07
C SER A 203 -15.84 -3.66 -9.52
N SER A 204 -16.06 -2.47 -10.10
CA SER A 204 -15.53 -1.23 -9.54
C SER A 204 -16.04 -1.00 -8.12
N ASN A 205 -15.19 -0.49 -7.25
CA ASN A 205 -15.49 -0.24 -5.84
C ASN A 205 -15.39 1.25 -5.54
N THR A 206 -16.43 1.81 -4.96
CA THR A 206 -16.36 3.14 -4.35
C THR A 206 -16.18 2.96 -2.85
N VAL A 207 -15.01 3.34 -2.35
CA VAL A 207 -14.72 3.32 -0.92
C VAL A 207 -14.80 4.74 -0.39
N VAL A 208 -15.68 4.96 0.57
CA VAL A 208 -15.78 6.23 1.31
C VAL A 208 -14.96 6.09 2.59
N ALA A 209 -13.89 6.88 2.72
CA ALA A 209 -13.04 6.94 3.90
C ALA A 209 -13.33 8.25 4.65
N ASP A 210 -14.15 8.17 5.69
CA ASP A 210 -14.44 9.29 6.57
C ASP A 210 -13.34 9.40 7.63
N VAL A 211 -12.74 10.57 7.73
CA VAL A 211 -11.65 10.89 8.67
C VAL A 211 -12.22 11.68 9.84
N PHE A 212 -12.04 11.18 11.04
CA PHE A 212 -12.50 11.80 12.29
C PHE A 212 -11.30 12.19 13.16
N ASP A 213 -11.47 13.28 13.91
CA ASP A 213 -10.54 13.65 14.99
C ASP A 213 -10.75 12.80 16.26
N ALA A 214 -9.89 12.99 17.27
CA ALA A 214 -10.00 12.29 18.54
C ALA A 214 -11.28 12.59 19.34
N SER A 215 -12.01 13.65 18.98
CA SER A 215 -13.28 14.04 19.58
C SER A 215 -14.49 13.53 18.79
N ASN A 216 -14.27 12.66 17.78
CA ASN A 216 -15.30 12.10 16.91
C ASN A 216 -15.99 13.13 16.00
N ASN A 217 -15.31 14.25 15.68
CA ASN A 217 -15.80 15.17 14.67
C ASN A 217 -15.30 14.72 13.30
N LEU A 218 -16.18 14.73 12.29
CA LEU A 218 -15.80 14.49 10.90
C LEU A 218 -14.94 15.66 10.40
N VAL A 219 -13.69 15.38 10.06
CA VAL A 219 -12.71 16.38 9.58
C VAL A 219 -12.73 16.48 8.06
N THR A 220 -12.74 15.33 7.39
CA THR A 220 -12.77 15.25 5.91
C THR A 220 -13.27 13.88 5.47
N THR A 221 -13.61 13.78 4.18
CA THR A 221 -13.94 12.50 3.52
C THR A 221 -13.06 12.33 2.29
N VAL A 222 -12.41 11.17 2.16
CA VAL A 222 -11.66 10.76 0.97
C VAL A 222 -12.47 9.69 0.26
N THR A 223 -12.78 9.90 -1.02
CA THR A 223 -13.45 8.89 -1.85
C THR A 223 -12.45 8.25 -2.79
N LEU A 224 -12.32 6.93 -2.72
CA LEU A 224 -11.47 6.12 -3.58
C LEU A 224 -12.36 5.41 -4.61
N ALA A 225 -12.19 5.73 -5.89
CA ALA A 225 -12.79 4.99 -7.00
C ALA A 225 -11.81 3.91 -7.45
N VAL A 226 -11.90 2.71 -6.86
CA VAL A 226 -10.94 1.63 -7.07
C VAL A 226 -11.44 0.72 -8.19
N PRO A 227 -10.71 0.59 -9.33
CA PRO A 227 -11.10 -0.31 -10.40
C PRO A 227 -11.21 -1.78 -9.94
N PRO A 228 -11.81 -2.68 -10.76
CA PRO A 228 -11.86 -4.11 -10.45
C PRO A 228 -10.46 -4.68 -10.21
N ASN A 229 -10.29 -5.48 -9.17
CA ASN A 229 -9.03 -6.14 -8.80
C ASN A 229 -7.83 -5.17 -8.66
N ALA A 230 -8.06 -3.89 -8.39
CA ALA A 230 -7.05 -2.87 -8.31
C ALA A 230 -6.72 -2.46 -6.88
N TRP A 231 -5.59 -1.80 -6.74
CA TRP A 231 -5.14 -1.15 -5.53
C TRP A 231 -5.13 0.37 -5.72
N LEU A 232 -5.58 1.12 -4.72
CA LEU A 232 -5.52 2.58 -4.76
C LEU A 232 -5.23 3.15 -3.38
N GLN A 233 -4.43 4.21 -3.33
CA GLN A 233 -4.11 4.96 -2.13
C GLN A 233 -4.18 6.47 -2.42
N ALA A 234 -4.68 7.25 -1.45
CA ALA A 234 -4.74 8.70 -1.53
C ALA A 234 -4.30 9.34 -0.20
N ALA A 235 -3.75 10.56 -0.29
CA ALA A 235 -3.42 11.35 0.89
C ALA A 235 -4.69 11.83 1.61
N VAL A 236 -4.62 11.95 2.92
CA VAL A 236 -5.65 12.60 3.75
C VAL A 236 -5.46 14.11 3.66
N PRO A 237 -6.41 14.86 3.01
CA PRO A 237 -6.28 16.30 2.78
C PRO A 237 -6.82 17.11 3.99
N ALA A 238 -6.23 16.91 5.16
CA ALA A 238 -6.68 17.55 6.39
C ALA A 238 -5.47 17.81 7.30
N THR A 239 -5.69 18.55 8.38
CA THR A 239 -4.75 18.69 9.50
C THR A 239 -5.42 18.18 10.76
N LEU A 240 -4.78 17.19 11.42
CA LEU A 240 -5.24 16.65 12.70
C LEU A 240 -4.06 16.03 13.46
N SER A 241 -4.02 16.24 14.77
CA SER A 241 -2.96 15.71 15.64
C SER A 241 -3.15 14.25 16.01
N ALA A 242 -4.41 13.77 16.02
CA ALA A 242 -4.79 12.39 16.24
C ALA A 242 -6.21 12.14 15.71
N GLY A 243 -6.44 10.96 15.17
CA GLY A 243 -7.74 10.59 14.66
C GLY A 243 -7.84 9.16 14.18
N TYR A 244 -8.93 8.86 13.51
CA TYR A 244 -9.19 7.56 12.91
C TYR A 244 -9.90 7.70 11.58
N VAL A 245 -9.87 6.64 10.80
CA VAL A 245 -10.60 6.53 9.52
C VAL A 245 -11.65 5.45 9.65
N ARG A 246 -12.85 5.72 9.16
CA ARG A 246 -13.91 4.76 8.92
C ARG A 246 -14.02 4.51 7.42
N PHE A 247 -13.82 3.27 6.99
CA PHE A 247 -13.97 2.85 5.61
C PHE A 247 -15.34 2.22 5.38
N ARG A 248 -15.99 2.60 4.28
CA ARG A 248 -17.25 2.05 3.80
C ARG A 248 -17.11 1.66 2.34
N PRO A 249 -16.67 0.44 2.04
CA PRO A 249 -16.52 -0.05 0.68
C PRO A 249 -17.88 -0.50 0.11
N SER A 250 -18.12 -0.24 -1.19
CA SER A 250 -19.31 -0.71 -1.91
C SER A 250 -19.17 -2.15 -2.45
N GLN A 251 -17.95 -2.69 -2.46
CA GLN A 251 -17.59 -4.05 -2.86
C GLN A 251 -16.56 -4.61 -1.86
N PRO A 252 -16.34 -5.94 -1.80
CA PRO A 252 -15.32 -6.51 -0.92
C PRO A 252 -13.94 -5.89 -1.13
N ALA A 253 -13.35 -5.36 -0.05
CA ALA A 253 -12.04 -4.71 -0.09
C ALA A 253 -11.24 -4.97 1.19
N TYR A 254 -9.92 -4.86 1.06
CA TYR A 254 -8.99 -4.77 2.18
C TYR A 254 -8.53 -3.31 2.29
N CYS A 255 -8.94 -2.60 3.34
CA CYS A 255 -8.60 -1.21 3.53
C CYS A 255 -7.53 -1.04 4.63
N PHE A 256 -6.82 0.09 4.59
CA PHE A 256 -5.74 0.41 5.52
C PHE A 256 -5.47 1.92 5.55
N ALA A 257 -4.75 2.36 6.58
CA ALA A 257 -4.10 3.65 6.61
C ALA A 257 -2.58 3.48 6.73
N VAL A 258 -1.83 4.50 6.32
CA VAL A 258 -0.38 4.59 6.54
C VAL A 258 -0.07 5.98 7.09
N VAL A 259 0.61 6.05 8.22
CA VAL A 259 1.15 7.28 8.78
C VAL A 259 2.64 7.32 8.47
N VAL A 260 3.13 8.44 7.98
CA VAL A 260 4.53 8.59 7.57
C VAL A 260 5.12 9.82 8.25
N ASP A 261 6.24 9.64 8.93
CA ASP A 261 7.07 10.72 9.46
C ASP A 261 7.68 11.53 8.30
N ASN A 262 7.45 12.83 8.28
CA ASN A 262 7.89 13.71 7.20
C ASN A 262 9.41 13.94 7.19
N THR A 263 10.08 13.69 8.31
CA THR A 263 11.54 13.88 8.46
C THR A 263 12.32 12.65 8.03
N THR A 264 11.86 11.46 8.46
CA THR A 264 12.58 10.20 8.24
C THR A 264 12.03 9.37 7.09
N ASN A 265 10.77 9.63 6.68
CA ASN A 265 9.95 8.77 5.82
C ASN A 265 9.71 7.38 6.40
N ASP A 266 9.92 7.22 7.69
CA ASP A 266 9.52 6.01 8.38
C ASP A 266 7.99 5.92 8.39
N GLY A 267 7.47 4.73 8.08
CA GLY A 267 6.05 4.50 7.93
C GLY A 267 5.49 3.66 9.07
N HIS A 268 4.21 3.84 9.34
CA HIS A 268 3.43 2.95 10.18
C HIS A 268 2.19 2.50 9.41
N PHE A 269 2.13 1.21 9.07
CA PHE A 269 0.99 0.60 8.38
C PHE A 269 -0.08 0.19 9.40
N ILE A 270 -1.32 0.62 9.18
CA ILE A 270 -2.47 0.38 10.07
C ILE A 270 -3.55 -0.33 9.27
N PRO A 271 -3.68 -1.66 9.36
CA PRO A 271 -4.77 -2.37 8.71
C PRO A 271 -6.11 -1.90 9.27
N ALA A 272 -7.12 -1.84 8.43
CA ALA A 272 -8.47 -1.59 8.90
C ALA A 272 -9.04 -2.85 9.55
N THR A 273 -9.67 -2.66 10.71
CA THR A 273 -10.31 -3.72 11.49
C THR A 273 -11.82 -3.55 11.42
N GLU A 274 -12.54 -4.62 11.10
CA GLU A 274 -14.00 -4.63 11.13
C GLU A 274 -14.50 -4.54 12.56
N PHE A 275 -15.57 -3.79 12.74
CA PHE A 275 -16.32 -3.77 13.98
C PHE A 275 -17.59 -4.61 13.79
N THR A 276 -17.68 -5.70 14.54
CA THR A 276 -18.92 -6.48 14.66
C THR A 276 -19.55 -6.09 16.01
N PRO A 277 -20.71 -5.40 16.01
CA PRO A 277 -21.38 -4.95 17.23
C PRO A 277 -21.92 -6.11 18.07
#